data_b6160505cd5d164abc3e2fb5a800cb4b
#
_entry.id   b6160505cd5d164abc3e2fb5a800cb4b
#
_cell.length_a   1.000
_cell.length_b   1.000
_cell.length_c   1.000
_cell.angle_alpha   90.00
_cell.angle_beta   90.00
_cell.angle_gamma   90.00
#
_symmetry.space_group_name_H-M   'P 1'
#
loop_
_entity.id
_entity.type
_entity.pdbx_description
1 polymer ?
#
loop_
_entity_poly.entity_id
_entity_poly.type
_entity_poly.pdbx_seq_one_letter_code
_entity_poly.pdbx_strand_id
1 'polypeptide(L)'
;MKLSNSLVSKIFVFPNSKLSDLKNKVAFATSGSINNPTLVEILTSLLYKTAVGAATTKSGCFKPSYLFFMVNVRDKFVPKLPKSTVGTCVKALMIETHDISETSLSKVAGDLRKKLQFEEMQNVQQLVEYTKGLMGKLGNGELENVGKGSYWCSSFCGFPFNKLDFGWGKPMGTTLAIRLPKSEYRNGFVLMDTADGDGIKVMMVLEKECMDIFENDKEMLSYCL
;
A
#
# COMPACT_ATOMS: atom_id res chain seq x y z
N MET A 1 5.66 -5.15 -32.99
CA MET A 1 4.58 -5.59 -32.07
C MET A 1 5.16 -5.55 -30.67
N LYS A 2 4.91 -4.47 -29.88
CA LYS A 2 5.40 -4.37 -28.51
C LYS A 2 4.62 -5.38 -27.68
N LEU A 3 5.30 -6.40 -27.14
CA LEU A 3 4.78 -7.25 -26.09
C LEU A 3 4.24 -6.34 -24.98
N SER A 4 2.94 -6.38 -24.73
CA SER A 4 2.36 -5.73 -23.56
C SER A 4 3.08 -6.33 -22.34
N ASN A 5 3.77 -5.50 -21.56
CA ASN A 5 4.38 -5.93 -20.31
C ASN A 5 3.30 -6.64 -19.48
N SER A 6 3.42 -7.96 -19.37
CA SER A 6 2.43 -8.75 -18.65
C SER A 6 2.52 -8.43 -17.16
N LEU A 7 1.37 -8.09 -16.56
CA LEU A 7 1.28 -7.96 -15.11
C LEU A 7 1.25 -9.36 -14.51
N VAL A 8 1.93 -9.55 -13.42
CA VAL A 8 1.88 -10.76 -12.61
C VAL A 8 1.47 -10.42 -11.19
N SER A 9 0.70 -11.33 -10.61
CA SER A 9 0.29 -11.24 -9.20
C SER A 9 0.97 -12.36 -8.43
N LYS A 10 1.58 -12.03 -7.28
CA LYS A 10 2.16 -12.99 -6.35
C LYS A 10 1.71 -12.69 -4.93
N ILE A 11 1.68 -13.73 -4.10
CA ILE A 11 1.35 -13.65 -2.68
C ILE A 11 2.62 -13.85 -1.87
N PHE A 12 2.84 -12.95 -0.92
CA PHE A 12 3.91 -13.00 0.06
C PHE A 12 3.31 -13.02 1.47
N VAL A 13 3.91 -13.77 2.38
CA VAL A 13 3.42 -13.89 3.77
C VAL A 13 4.52 -13.39 4.71
N PHE A 14 4.14 -12.50 5.59
CA PHE A 14 5.01 -11.86 6.58
C PHE A 14 4.54 -12.23 7.99
N PRO A 15 5.22 -13.16 8.69
CA PRO A 15 4.87 -13.55 10.05
C PRO A 15 4.98 -12.39 11.04
N ASN A 16 4.15 -12.40 12.09
CA ASN A 16 4.17 -11.36 13.12
C ASN A 16 5.54 -11.23 13.81
N SER A 17 6.28 -12.32 13.99
CA SER A 17 7.64 -12.30 14.52
C SER A 17 8.58 -11.46 13.65
N LYS A 18 8.57 -11.69 12.33
CA LYS A 18 9.37 -10.96 11.36
C LYS A 18 8.95 -9.50 11.22
N LEU A 19 7.64 -9.24 11.28
CA LEU A 19 7.10 -7.87 11.28
C LEU A 19 7.51 -7.10 12.55
N SER A 20 7.63 -7.78 13.70
CA SER A 20 8.14 -7.18 14.93
C SER A 20 9.62 -6.79 14.79
N ASP A 21 10.44 -7.62 14.17
CA ASP A 21 11.84 -7.31 13.88
C ASP A 21 11.97 -6.09 12.95
N LEU A 22 11.16 -6.05 11.89
CA LEU A 22 11.10 -4.91 10.97
C LEU A 22 10.67 -3.62 11.70
N LYS A 23 9.68 -3.72 12.59
CA LYS A 23 9.21 -2.60 13.42
C LYS A 23 10.33 -2.06 14.31
N ASN A 24 11.06 -2.93 14.98
CA ASN A 24 12.19 -2.56 15.84
C ASN A 24 13.29 -1.87 15.04
N LYS A 25 13.61 -2.37 13.83
CA LYS A 25 14.58 -1.76 12.93
C LYS A 25 14.18 -0.33 12.54
N VAL A 26 12.90 -0.11 12.18
CA VAL A 26 12.40 1.23 11.81
C VAL A 26 12.40 2.16 13.03
N ALA A 27 11.95 1.70 14.19
CA ALA A 27 11.95 2.48 15.42
C ALA A 27 13.37 2.93 15.82
N PHE A 28 14.35 2.05 15.71
CA PHE A 28 15.75 2.37 15.97
C PHE A 28 16.29 3.40 14.96
N ALA A 29 16.04 3.19 13.66
CA ALA A 29 16.51 4.08 12.60
C ALA A 29 15.93 5.50 12.67
N THR A 30 14.78 5.66 13.32
CA THR A 30 14.12 6.97 13.48
C THR A 30 14.47 7.68 14.78
N SER A 31 15.33 7.09 15.62
CA SER A 31 15.70 7.62 16.95
C SER A 31 14.46 8.03 17.78
N GLY A 32 13.36 7.27 17.64
CA GLY A 32 12.11 7.54 18.33
C GLY A 32 11.23 8.65 17.73
N SER A 33 11.62 9.26 16.60
CA SER A 33 10.80 10.29 15.95
C SER A 33 9.48 9.76 15.39
N ILE A 34 9.42 8.46 15.07
CA ILE A 34 8.18 7.75 14.76
C ILE A 34 7.82 6.89 15.99
N ASN A 35 6.99 7.44 16.85
CA ASN A 35 6.55 6.69 18.03
C ASN A 35 5.60 5.56 17.62
N ASN A 36 5.99 4.32 17.92
CA ASN A 36 5.20 3.10 17.73
C ASN A 36 4.50 2.97 16.34
N PRO A 37 5.25 2.81 15.22
CA PRO A 37 4.65 2.62 13.91
C PRO A 37 3.81 1.35 13.87
N THR A 38 2.71 1.36 13.11
CA THR A 38 1.87 0.16 12.91
C THR A 38 2.56 -0.83 11.96
N LEU A 39 2.19 -2.10 12.06
CA LEU A 39 2.70 -3.14 11.15
C LEU A 39 2.37 -2.82 9.68
N VAL A 40 1.20 -2.21 9.43
CA VAL A 40 0.78 -1.79 8.09
C VAL A 40 1.69 -0.68 7.56
N GLU A 41 2.03 0.33 8.35
CA GLU A 41 2.91 1.42 7.93
C GLU A 41 4.31 0.93 7.56
N ILE A 42 4.91 0.09 8.41
CA ILE A 42 6.27 -0.42 8.17
C ILE A 42 6.32 -1.40 7.00
N LEU A 43 5.34 -2.30 6.89
CA LEU A 43 5.28 -3.25 5.78
C LEU A 43 5.01 -2.52 4.45
N THR A 44 4.10 -1.55 4.43
CA THR A 44 3.88 -0.68 3.27
C THR A 44 5.17 0.00 2.82
N SER A 45 5.96 0.50 3.78
CA SER A 45 7.24 1.17 3.49
C SER A 45 8.27 0.20 2.89
N LEU A 46 8.36 -1.02 3.40
CA LEU A 46 9.25 -2.06 2.87
C LEU A 46 8.85 -2.42 1.44
N LEU A 47 7.58 -2.73 1.20
CA LEU A 47 7.07 -3.14 -0.11
C LEU A 47 7.25 -2.03 -1.16
N TYR A 48 6.96 -0.78 -0.78
CA TYR A 48 7.14 0.36 -1.68
C TYR A 48 8.62 0.57 -2.03
N LYS A 49 9.50 0.60 -1.03
CA LYS A 49 10.97 0.68 -1.24
C LYS A 49 11.45 -0.40 -2.20
N THR A 50 11.11 -1.65 -1.95
CA THR A 50 11.54 -2.78 -2.78
C THR A 50 10.98 -2.70 -4.20
N ALA A 51 9.71 -2.30 -4.37
CA ALA A 51 9.09 -2.16 -5.68
C ALA A 51 9.70 -1.02 -6.51
N VAL A 52 9.99 0.14 -5.89
CA VAL A 52 10.69 1.25 -6.55
C VAL A 52 12.13 0.86 -6.89
N GLY A 53 12.82 0.14 -5.98
CA GLY A 53 14.16 -0.40 -6.23
C GLY A 53 14.18 -1.35 -7.43
N ALA A 54 13.21 -2.25 -7.54
CA ALA A 54 13.05 -3.15 -8.68
C ALA A 54 12.83 -2.39 -10.00
N ALA A 55 11.98 -1.36 -10.00
CA ALA A 55 11.74 -0.53 -11.16
C ALA A 55 12.98 0.28 -11.56
N THR A 56 13.75 0.77 -10.58
CA THR A 56 15.01 1.48 -10.79
C THR A 56 16.07 0.55 -11.41
N THR A 57 16.21 -0.65 -10.88
CA THR A 57 17.14 -1.67 -11.41
C THR A 57 16.77 -2.05 -12.84
N LYS A 58 15.48 -2.28 -13.11
CA LYS A 58 14.99 -2.58 -14.47
C LYS A 58 15.28 -1.46 -15.47
N SER A 59 15.06 -0.21 -15.07
CA SER A 59 15.21 0.95 -15.98
C SER A 59 16.63 1.51 -16.07
N GLY A 60 17.53 1.08 -15.17
CA GLY A 60 18.89 1.62 -15.04
C GLY A 60 18.98 3.01 -14.40
N CYS A 61 17.86 3.65 -14.10
CA CYS A 61 17.81 4.95 -13.42
C CYS A 61 16.55 5.10 -12.57
N PHE A 62 16.67 5.89 -11.50
CA PHE A 62 15.51 6.27 -10.69
C PHE A 62 14.59 7.20 -11.50
N LYS A 63 13.29 7.06 -11.29
CA LYS A 63 12.26 7.95 -11.81
C LYS A 63 11.28 8.32 -10.68
N PRO A 64 10.71 9.54 -10.71
CA PRO A 64 9.70 9.95 -9.74
C PRO A 64 8.63 8.87 -9.55
N SER A 65 8.28 8.61 -8.31
CA SER A 65 7.36 7.54 -7.92
C SER A 65 6.38 8.01 -6.86
N TYR A 66 5.20 7.41 -6.84
CA TYR A 66 4.08 7.85 -6.01
C TYR A 66 3.46 6.65 -5.30
N LEU A 67 3.38 6.72 -3.98
CA LEU A 67 2.62 5.76 -3.19
C LEU A 67 1.24 6.34 -2.88
N PHE A 68 0.19 5.68 -3.33
CA PHE A 68 -1.20 5.97 -2.99
C PHE A 68 -1.67 5.00 -1.92
N PHE A 69 -1.81 5.49 -0.70
CA PHE A 69 -2.27 4.70 0.44
C PHE A 69 -3.75 4.97 0.70
N MET A 70 -4.58 3.93 0.59
CA MET A 70 -6.03 4.01 0.70
C MET A 70 -6.48 3.94 2.15
N VAL A 71 -7.16 4.98 2.63
CA VAL A 71 -7.61 5.11 4.03
C VAL A 71 -9.12 5.15 4.11
N ASN A 72 -9.70 4.27 4.94
CA ASN A 72 -11.10 4.38 5.31
C ASN A 72 -11.29 5.61 6.20
N VAL A 73 -12.16 6.52 5.77
CA VAL A 73 -12.37 7.81 6.45
C VAL A 73 -13.73 7.94 7.14
N ARG A 74 -14.47 6.83 7.32
CA ARG A 74 -15.80 6.90 7.97
C ARG A 74 -15.74 7.49 9.38
N ASP A 75 -14.70 7.15 10.14
CA ASP A 75 -14.49 7.65 11.50
C ASP A 75 -13.91 9.08 11.56
N LYS A 76 -13.61 9.66 10.37
CA LYS A 76 -13.06 11.02 10.24
C LYS A 76 -14.11 12.07 9.92
N PHE A 77 -15.37 11.68 9.75
CA PHE A 77 -16.47 12.63 9.57
C PHE A 77 -16.99 13.15 10.91
N VAL A 78 -17.41 14.40 10.93
CA VAL A 78 -18.08 15.03 12.07
C VAL A 78 -19.45 15.55 11.63
N PRO A 79 -20.58 14.94 12.12
CA PRO A 79 -20.60 13.75 12.99
C PRO A 79 -20.12 12.49 12.29
N LYS A 80 -19.63 11.52 13.06
CA LYS A 80 -19.16 10.24 12.51
C LYS A 80 -20.24 9.53 11.71
N LEU A 81 -19.87 8.98 10.57
CA LEU A 81 -20.80 8.17 9.78
C LEU A 81 -21.18 6.88 10.51
N PRO A 82 -22.45 6.44 10.42
CA PRO A 82 -22.84 5.14 10.95
C PRO A 82 -21.98 4.01 10.40
N LYS A 83 -21.65 3.01 11.22
CA LYS A 83 -20.86 1.83 10.79
C LYS A 83 -21.51 1.07 9.63
N SER A 84 -22.85 1.14 9.52
CA SER A 84 -23.64 0.55 8.44
C SER A 84 -23.65 1.35 7.14
N THR A 85 -22.96 2.51 7.08
CA THR A 85 -22.93 3.32 5.88
C THR A 85 -22.32 2.52 4.72
N VAL A 86 -23.09 2.35 3.67
CA VAL A 86 -22.68 1.69 2.42
C VAL A 86 -22.04 2.71 1.48
N GLY A 87 -21.04 2.28 0.71
CA GLY A 87 -20.36 3.12 -0.28
C GLY A 87 -18.86 3.21 -0.05
N THR A 88 -18.17 3.88 -0.97
CA THR A 88 -16.70 4.04 -0.94
C THR A 88 -16.35 5.33 -0.19
N CYS A 89 -16.12 5.22 1.12
CA CYS A 89 -15.61 6.33 1.96
C CYS A 89 -14.11 6.17 2.15
N VAL A 90 -13.35 6.36 1.09
CA VAL A 90 -11.90 6.14 1.05
C VAL A 90 -11.20 7.39 0.55
N LYS A 91 -10.15 7.80 1.26
CA LYS A 91 -9.23 8.87 0.86
C LYS A 91 -7.90 8.25 0.42
N ALA A 92 -7.42 8.58 -0.77
CA ALA A 92 -6.10 8.18 -1.24
C ALA A 92 -5.06 9.20 -0.77
N LEU A 93 -4.23 8.83 0.17
CA LEU A 93 -3.10 9.65 0.60
C LEU A 93 -1.94 9.43 -0.36
N MET A 94 -1.40 10.49 -0.94
CA MET A 94 -0.27 10.42 -1.87
C MET A 94 1.02 10.79 -1.17
N ILE A 95 2.05 9.94 -1.31
CA ILE A 95 3.45 10.23 -0.98
C ILE A 95 4.20 10.32 -2.29
N GLU A 96 4.91 11.41 -2.48
CA GLU A 96 5.74 11.68 -3.64
C GLU A 96 7.19 11.37 -3.31
N THR A 97 7.91 10.75 -4.22
CA THR A 97 9.31 10.36 -4.08
C THR A 97 10.05 10.83 -5.33
N HIS A 98 10.93 11.80 -5.17
CA HIS A 98 11.69 12.43 -6.26
C HIS A 98 13.16 12.00 -6.28
N ASP A 99 13.63 11.31 -5.24
CA ASP A 99 14.97 10.75 -5.12
C ASP A 99 14.93 9.37 -4.46
N ILE A 100 15.88 8.49 -4.82
CA ILE A 100 15.92 7.13 -4.30
C ILE A 100 16.11 7.08 -2.77
N SER A 101 16.79 8.05 -2.17
CA SER A 101 16.99 8.12 -0.72
C SER A 101 15.68 8.33 0.04
N GLU A 102 14.68 8.95 -0.59
CA GLU A 102 13.36 9.17 -0.03
C GLU A 102 12.53 7.88 0.09
N THR A 103 12.97 6.78 -0.54
CA THR A 103 12.34 5.46 -0.40
C THR A 103 12.77 4.71 0.86
N SER A 104 13.65 5.27 1.69
CA SER A 104 14.07 4.63 2.93
C SER A 104 12.87 4.31 3.85
N LEU A 105 12.96 3.18 4.56
CA LEU A 105 11.87 2.70 5.43
C LEU A 105 11.40 3.78 6.41
N SER A 106 12.33 4.46 7.05
CA SER A 106 12.05 5.51 8.02
C SER A 106 11.36 6.72 7.38
N LYS A 107 11.81 7.13 6.20
CA LYS A 107 11.23 8.28 5.49
C LYS A 107 9.79 7.99 5.06
N VAL A 108 9.55 6.87 4.37
CA VAL A 108 8.22 6.48 3.90
C VAL A 108 7.25 6.25 5.07
N ALA A 109 7.69 5.55 6.14
CA ALA A 109 6.86 5.35 7.33
C ALA A 109 6.53 6.68 8.03
N GLY A 110 7.50 7.61 8.10
CA GLY A 110 7.29 8.94 8.67
C GLY A 110 6.32 9.78 7.86
N ASP A 111 6.42 9.74 6.54
CA ASP A 111 5.53 10.48 5.65
C ASP A 111 4.11 9.88 5.66
N LEU A 112 3.98 8.55 5.70
CA LEU A 112 2.69 7.89 5.91
C LEU A 112 2.04 8.35 7.21
N ARG A 113 2.80 8.33 8.32
CA ARG A 113 2.31 8.76 9.63
C ARG A 113 1.83 10.21 9.61
N LYS A 114 2.60 11.13 9.01
CA LYS A 114 2.21 12.53 8.86
C LYS A 114 0.94 12.68 8.02
N LYS A 115 0.85 11.97 6.91
CA LYS A 115 -0.33 12.01 6.02
C LYS A 115 -1.58 11.40 6.65
N LEU A 116 -1.44 10.44 7.57
CA LEU A 116 -2.55 9.87 8.33
C LEU A 116 -3.12 10.81 9.41
N GLN A 117 -2.36 11.83 9.80
CA GLN A 117 -2.77 12.88 10.73
C GLN A 117 -3.48 14.03 9.99
N PHE A 118 -4.48 13.73 9.15
CA PHE A 118 -5.27 14.75 8.49
C PHE A 118 -6.49 15.15 9.32
N GLU A 119 -6.98 16.36 9.05
CA GLU A 119 -8.13 16.94 9.75
C GLU A 119 -9.43 16.15 9.52
N GLU A 120 -10.34 16.28 10.47
CA GLU A 120 -11.69 15.73 10.35
C GLU A 120 -12.46 16.42 9.21
N MET A 121 -13.38 15.68 8.61
CA MET A 121 -14.21 16.17 7.49
C MET A 121 -15.61 16.51 7.97
N GLN A 122 -16.08 17.69 7.63
CA GLN A 122 -17.42 18.17 8.03
C GLN A 122 -18.54 17.59 7.14
N ASN A 123 -18.19 17.17 5.93
CA ASN A 123 -19.18 16.62 4.98
C ASN A 123 -18.50 15.80 3.88
N VAL A 124 -19.29 15.04 3.15
CA VAL A 124 -18.83 14.18 2.04
C VAL A 124 -18.29 15.02 0.87
N GLN A 125 -18.74 16.26 0.70
CA GLN A 125 -18.30 17.13 -0.38
C GLN A 125 -16.80 17.40 -0.29
N GLN A 126 -16.22 17.55 0.90
CA GLN A 126 -14.78 17.70 1.10
C GLN A 126 -13.98 16.48 0.61
N LEU A 127 -14.50 15.26 0.80
CA LEU A 127 -13.88 14.05 0.24
C LEU A 127 -13.96 14.03 -1.28
N VAL A 128 -15.08 14.44 -1.84
CA VAL A 128 -15.30 14.53 -3.30
C VAL A 128 -14.33 15.54 -3.91
N GLU A 129 -14.20 16.71 -3.34
CA GLU A 129 -13.30 17.78 -3.82
C GLU A 129 -11.82 17.35 -3.74
N TYR A 130 -11.42 16.74 -2.62
CA TYR A 130 -10.09 16.16 -2.49
C TYR A 130 -9.82 15.12 -3.59
N THR A 131 -10.77 14.22 -3.82
CA THR A 131 -10.62 13.16 -4.83
C THR A 131 -10.56 13.75 -6.24
N LYS A 132 -11.40 14.74 -6.57
CA LYS A 132 -11.35 15.44 -7.86
C LYS A 132 -10.00 16.15 -8.06
N GLY A 133 -9.49 16.84 -7.03
CA GLY A 133 -8.19 17.50 -7.08
C GLY A 133 -7.05 16.50 -7.34
N LEU A 134 -7.07 15.35 -6.65
CA LEU A 134 -6.09 14.29 -6.86
C LEU A 134 -6.18 13.71 -8.28
N MET A 135 -7.39 13.41 -8.77
CA MET A 135 -7.60 12.89 -10.12
C MET A 135 -7.19 13.90 -11.19
N GLY A 136 -7.40 15.20 -10.93
CA GLY A 136 -6.89 16.29 -11.80
C GLY A 136 -5.37 16.22 -11.95
N LYS A 137 -4.62 16.16 -10.85
CA LYS A 137 -3.16 16.04 -10.86
C LYS A 137 -2.66 14.80 -11.62
N LEU A 138 -3.38 13.68 -11.49
CA LEU A 138 -3.05 12.44 -12.18
C LEU A 138 -3.31 12.51 -13.69
N GLY A 139 -4.29 13.30 -14.13
CA GLY A 139 -4.76 13.34 -15.53
C GLY A 139 -4.20 14.48 -16.37
N ASN A 140 -3.70 15.56 -15.78
CA ASN A 140 -3.29 16.78 -16.48
C ASN A 140 -1.79 16.85 -16.79
N GLY A 141 -1.02 15.81 -16.47
CA GLY A 141 0.41 15.75 -16.73
C GLY A 141 1.29 16.52 -15.74
N GLU A 142 0.75 16.99 -14.61
CA GLU A 142 1.53 17.66 -13.56
C GLU A 142 2.56 16.71 -12.89
N LEU A 143 2.28 15.41 -12.90
CA LEU A 143 3.15 14.41 -12.27
C LEU A 143 3.90 13.61 -13.34
N GLU A 144 5.22 13.63 -13.26
CA GLU A 144 6.07 12.82 -14.14
C GLU A 144 5.94 11.32 -13.81
N ASN A 145 5.98 10.46 -14.83
CA ASN A 145 6.01 9.00 -14.70
C ASN A 145 4.82 8.41 -13.92
N VAL A 146 3.71 9.14 -13.76
CA VAL A 146 2.58 8.73 -12.92
C VAL A 146 2.02 7.35 -13.29
N GLY A 147 1.99 6.98 -14.56
CA GLY A 147 1.47 5.69 -15.02
C GLY A 147 2.29 4.49 -14.51
N LYS A 148 3.62 4.54 -14.65
CA LYS A 148 4.53 3.45 -14.25
C LYS A 148 5.07 3.62 -12.83
N GLY A 149 5.17 4.85 -12.37
CA GLY A 149 5.67 5.19 -11.05
C GLY A 149 4.61 5.19 -9.94
N SER A 150 3.35 4.89 -10.25
CA SER A 150 2.28 4.82 -9.24
C SER A 150 2.16 3.43 -8.62
N TYR A 151 2.13 3.39 -7.29
CA TYR A 151 1.95 2.19 -6.48
C TYR A 151 0.74 2.38 -5.58
N TRP A 152 -0.27 1.51 -5.72
CA TRP A 152 -1.52 1.60 -4.98
C TRP A 152 -1.54 0.59 -3.84
N CYS A 153 -1.68 1.07 -2.62
CA CYS A 153 -1.74 0.25 -1.42
C CYS A 153 -3.12 0.32 -0.77
N SER A 154 -3.69 -0.84 -0.49
CA SER A 154 -4.89 -0.97 0.33
C SER A 154 -4.64 -1.97 1.46
N SER A 155 -5.08 -1.64 2.67
CA SER A 155 -5.03 -2.56 3.80
C SER A 155 -6.44 -2.98 4.21
N PHE A 156 -6.64 -4.29 4.28
CA PHE A 156 -7.80 -4.94 4.87
C PHE A 156 -7.46 -5.67 6.17
N CYS A 157 -6.29 -5.37 6.75
CA CYS A 157 -5.92 -5.88 8.07
C CYS A 157 -6.93 -5.42 9.13
N GLY A 158 -7.32 -6.32 10.01
CA GLY A 158 -8.36 -6.10 11.02
C GLY A 158 -9.79 -6.28 10.50
N PHE A 159 -10.01 -6.52 9.21
CA PHE A 159 -11.34 -6.86 8.70
C PHE A 159 -11.69 -8.31 9.06
N PRO A 160 -12.93 -8.58 9.50
CA PRO A 160 -13.31 -9.88 10.07
C PRO A 160 -13.57 -10.96 8.99
N PHE A 161 -12.82 -10.96 7.89
CA PHE A 161 -13.03 -11.93 6.80
C PHE A 161 -12.89 -13.37 7.27
N ASN A 162 -11.90 -13.66 8.12
CA ASN A 162 -11.64 -15.01 8.65
C ASN A 162 -12.65 -15.44 9.73
N LYS A 163 -13.57 -14.53 10.15
CA LYS A 163 -14.63 -14.79 11.11
C LYS A 163 -15.99 -15.03 10.46
N LEU A 164 -16.09 -14.83 9.14
CA LEU A 164 -17.34 -15.03 8.41
C LEU A 164 -17.72 -16.52 8.43
N ASP A 165 -19.00 -16.79 8.70
CA ASP A 165 -19.58 -18.12 8.60
C ASP A 165 -20.98 -17.98 7.99
N PHE A 166 -21.17 -18.61 6.84
CA PHE A 166 -22.45 -18.60 6.12
C PHE A 166 -23.28 -19.87 6.38
N GLY A 167 -22.95 -20.63 7.44
CA GLY A 167 -23.63 -21.87 7.83
C GLY A 167 -22.91 -23.15 7.41
N TRP A 168 -21.81 -23.05 6.67
CA TRP A 168 -20.98 -24.21 6.27
C TRP A 168 -19.53 -24.15 6.80
N GLY A 169 -19.26 -23.27 7.77
CA GLY A 169 -17.95 -23.13 8.44
C GLY A 169 -17.19 -21.88 8.04
N LYS A 170 -16.03 -21.70 8.69
CA LYS A 170 -15.15 -20.56 8.46
C LYS A 170 -14.37 -20.70 7.15
N PRO A 171 -14.01 -19.58 6.49
CA PRO A 171 -13.19 -19.63 5.28
C PRO A 171 -11.78 -20.15 5.61
N MET A 172 -11.26 -21.04 4.78
CA MET A 172 -9.87 -21.50 4.87
C MET A 172 -8.85 -20.43 4.47
N GLY A 173 -9.29 -19.40 3.79
CA GLY A 173 -8.48 -18.27 3.40
C GLY A 173 -9.29 -17.25 2.60
N THR A 174 -8.78 -16.05 2.54
CA THR A 174 -9.38 -14.92 1.80
C THR A 174 -8.40 -14.46 0.73
N THR A 175 -8.90 -14.13 -0.44
CA THR A 175 -8.13 -13.48 -1.49
C THR A 175 -8.99 -12.44 -2.18
N LEU A 176 -8.37 -11.47 -2.82
CA LEU A 176 -9.09 -10.49 -3.63
C LEU A 176 -8.93 -10.84 -5.10
N ALA A 177 -10.03 -10.93 -5.81
CA ALA A 177 -10.02 -10.96 -7.26
C ALA A 177 -9.81 -9.52 -7.77
N ILE A 178 -8.56 -9.11 -7.98
CA ILE A 178 -8.28 -7.82 -8.57
C ILE A 178 -8.36 -7.96 -10.08
N ARG A 179 -9.41 -7.45 -10.67
CA ARG A 179 -9.44 -7.17 -12.10
C ARG A 179 -8.80 -5.80 -12.30
N LEU A 180 -7.51 -5.79 -12.66
CA LEU A 180 -6.86 -4.54 -13.01
C LEU A 180 -7.48 -4.03 -14.31
N PRO A 181 -8.03 -2.80 -14.32
CA PRO A 181 -8.46 -2.18 -15.57
C PRO A 181 -7.26 -2.10 -16.52
N LYS A 182 -7.51 -1.99 -17.82
CA LYS A 182 -6.47 -1.72 -18.85
C LYS A 182 -5.84 -0.32 -18.68
N SER A 183 -5.84 0.22 -17.47
CA SER A 183 -5.30 1.53 -17.14
C SER A 183 -3.78 1.47 -16.99
N GLU A 184 -3.14 2.60 -17.13
CA GLU A 184 -1.70 2.76 -16.96
C GLU A 184 -1.24 2.53 -15.52
N TYR A 185 -2.15 2.59 -14.54
CA TYR A 185 -1.90 2.37 -13.10
C TYR A 185 -1.85 0.89 -12.78
N ARG A 186 -0.65 0.31 -12.84
CA ARG A 186 -0.48 -1.15 -12.87
C ARG A 186 0.10 -1.75 -11.61
N ASN A 187 0.83 -0.96 -10.81
CA ASN A 187 1.51 -1.49 -9.64
C ASN A 187 0.62 -1.34 -8.42
N GLY A 188 0.53 -2.37 -7.62
CA GLY A 188 -0.26 -2.30 -6.40
C GLY A 188 -0.07 -3.48 -5.49
N PHE A 189 -0.44 -3.30 -4.24
CA PHE A 189 -0.42 -4.33 -3.22
C PHE A 189 -1.54 -4.18 -2.22
N VAL A 190 -2.01 -5.32 -1.76
CA VAL A 190 -3.10 -5.40 -0.80
C VAL A 190 -2.65 -6.25 0.38
N LEU A 191 -2.81 -5.68 1.57
CA LEU A 191 -2.48 -6.30 2.84
C LEU A 191 -3.74 -6.89 3.47
N MET A 192 -3.64 -8.12 3.97
CA MET A 192 -4.72 -8.83 4.65
C MET A 192 -4.13 -9.69 5.78
N ASP A 193 -4.86 -9.87 6.85
CA ASP A 193 -4.45 -10.82 7.89
C ASP A 193 -4.39 -12.25 7.33
N THR A 194 -3.44 -13.05 7.79
CA THR A 194 -3.41 -14.49 7.51
C THR A 194 -4.61 -15.18 8.16
N ALA A 195 -4.97 -16.37 7.68
CA ALA A 195 -6.14 -17.09 8.21
C ALA A 195 -5.98 -17.51 9.66
N ASP A 196 -4.75 -17.81 10.07
CA ASP A 196 -4.36 -18.16 11.46
C ASP A 196 -4.19 -16.93 12.37
N GLY A 197 -4.13 -15.73 11.79
CA GLY A 197 -3.90 -14.47 12.51
C GLY A 197 -2.45 -14.22 12.90
N ASP A 198 -1.50 -15.07 12.47
CA ASP A 198 -0.07 -14.92 12.81
C ASP A 198 0.74 -14.20 11.72
N GLY A 199 0.15 -13.22 11.07
CA GLY A 199 0.88 -12.41 10.12
C GLY A 199 0.01 -11.62 9.15
N ILE A 200 0.70 -11.01 8.18
CA ILE A 200 0.08 -10.27 7.09
C ILE A 200 0.42 -10.97 5.76
N LYS A 201 -0.61 -11.30 5.01
CA LYS A 201 -0.53 -11.76 3.65
C LYS A 201 -0.63 -10.57 2.71
N VAL A 202 0.30 -10.45 1.77
CA VAL A 202 0.34 -9.40 0.77
C VAL A 202 0.12 -9.99 -0.61
N MET A 203 -0.88 -9.48 -1.32
CA MET A 203 -1.01 -9.73 -2.75
C MET A 203 -0.35 -8.55 -3.48
N MET A 204 0.77 -8.82 -4.15
CA MET A 204 1.54 -7.85 -4.92
C MET A 204 1.26 -8.03 -6.40
N VAL A 205 1.05 -6.93 -7.13
CA VAL A 205 0.90 -6.88 -8.58
C VAL A 205 1.94 -5.92 -9.14
N LEU A 206 2.79 -6.43 -10.02
CA LEU A 206 3.83 -5.65 -10.72
C LEU A 206 3.95 -6.11 -12.18
N GLU A 207 4.63 -5.32 -12.99
CA GLU A 207 5.12 -5.82 -14.28
C GLU A 207 6.07 -7.01 -14.06
N LYS A 208 6.01 -8.02 -14.93
CA LYS A 208 6.75 -9.28 -14.75
C LYS A 208 8.23 -9.07 -14.44
N GLU A 209 8.93 -8.25 -15.22
CA GLU A 209 10.37 -7.99 -15.02
C GLU A 209 10.67 -7.31 -13.68
N CYS A 210 9.78 -6.42 -13.22
CA CYS A 210 9.90 -5.82 -11.88
C CYS A 210 9.59 -6.84 -10.79
N MET A 211 8.62 -7.74 -10.99
CA MET A 211 8.32 -8.81 -10.05
C MET A 211 9.48 -9.79 -9.91
N ASP A 212 10.12 -10.16 -11.03
CA ASP A 212 11.28 -11.07 -11.03
C ASP A 212 12.46 -10.49 -10.22
N ILE A 213 12.63 -9.16 -10.18
CA ILE A 213 13.63 -8.49 -9.34
C ILE A 213 13.12 -8.39 -7.89
N PHE A 214 11.87 -7.95 -7.70
CA PHE A 214 11.24 -7.76 -6.40
C PHE A 214 11.28 -9.02 -5.54
N GLU A 215 10.90 -10.17 -6.09
CA GLU A 215 10.82 -11.44 -5.36
C GLU A 215 12.19 -12.02 -4.98
N ASN A 216 13.28 -11.46 -5.49
CA ASN A 216 14.66 -11.82 -5.15
C ASN A 216 15.35 -10.78 -4.26
N ASP A 217 14.62 -9.76 -3.78
CA ASP A 217 15.17 -8.75 -2.87
C ASP A 217 15.48 -9.38 -1.50
N LYS A 218 16.75 -9.37 -1.12
CA LYS A 218 17.24 -10.04 0.10
C LYS A 218 16.68 -9.41 1.38
N GLU A 219 16.48 -8.07 1.39
CA GLU A 219 15.95 -7.39 2.56
C GLU A 219 14.49 -7.77 2.75
N MET A 220 13.68 -7.69 1.71
CA MET A 220 12.26 -8.07 1.75
C MET A 220 12.09 -9.55 2.16
N LEU A 221 12.87 -10.45 1.54
CA LEU A 221 12.81 -11.89 1.84
C LEU A 221 13.23 -12.22 3.27
N SER A 222 14.08 -11.42 3.92
CA SER A 222 14.44 -11.66 5.32
C SER A 222 13.26 -11.55 6.29
N TYR A 223 12.17 -10.88 5.87
CA TYR A 223 10.94 -10.72 6.62
C TYR A 223 9.78 -11.57 6.08
N CYS A 224 9.96 -12.26 4.95
CA CYS A 224 8.97 -13.11 4.29
C CYS A 224 9.18 -14.58 4.64
N LEU A 225 8.11 -15.42 4.44
CA LEU A 225 8.20 -16.89 4.46
C LEU A 225 8.57 -17.41 3.08
#